data_eb7bb8a0cf75ee500bc0b6fd9e1fa1b4
#
_entry.id   eb7bb8a0cf75ee500bc0b6fd9e1fa1b4
#
_cell.length_a   1.000
_cell.length_b   1.000
_cell.length_c   1.000
_cell.angle_alpha   90.00
_cell.angle_beta   90.00
_cell.angle_gamma   90.00
#
_symmetry.space_group_name_H-M   'P 1'
#
loop_
_entity.id
_entity.type
_entity.pdbx_description
1 polymer ?
#
loop_
_entity_poly.entity_id
_entity_poly.type
_entity_poly.pdbx_seq_one_letter_code
_entity_poly.pdbx_strand_id
1 'polypeptide(L)'
;MRIKELAKLGFHPSVLRYPYRVKTKNGKVKLVYDPTKGLGKLSEAMIGSRGEANEIFQAIALYLIFKDKTVDAGKIESFVMNTVAPKSPNINIQSRPNEKGDTFRLQLPIPTSLQTTLFDPKNYQAGGLYVGMPSKVEQLTKKEYTKQVAFIHDNNRKDAVDIAVVGGKGGKVDVSGQVTFTDAKGKQKTQPLKNMQISLKIDTDRFEQFSGKKMVESFQRAFGIDTGTIANKAGLNQALTKANPLMLQITKSQRKNLSDDQANKVLANIEQIIYGNGDGPMYQFFRTIASTLNQQLAGKQGEKKERKLLADTLGNVISKGIGEVTMINFEKDGYSILDQAAIQNLSNSMRTTDLIVKYEIKGKKKGDKARPYLEFYDTKDNEMFFFVRNAMDKYATIRNFVQSGKKFNQFKRFVKYDK
;
A
#
# COMPACT_ATOMS: atom_id res chain seq x y z
N MET A 1 33.63 7.97 -18.93
CA MET A 1 33.70 8.61 -17.60
C MET A 1 34.19 7.56 -16.60
N ARG A 2 35.27 7.86 -15.86
CA ARG A 2 35.86 6.91 -14.89
C ARG A 2 35.10 6.98 -13.57
N ILE A 3 35.07 5.87 -12.81
CA ILE A 3 34.36 5.78 -11.50
C ILE A 3 34.75 6.94 -10.56
N LYS A 4 36.01 7.36 -10.58
CA LYS A 4 36.52 8.51 -9.80
C LYS A 4 35.91 9.86 -10.20
N GLU A 5 35.49 10.01 -11.45
CA GLU A 5 34.87 11.25 -11.97
C GLU A 5 33.38 11.32 -11.60
N LEU A 6 32.71 10.17 -11.53
CA LEU A 6 31.34 10.07 -11.07
C LEU A 6 31.23 10.31 -9.55
N ALA A 7 32.20 9.84 -8.77
CA ALA A 7 32.24 10.12 -7.33
C ALA A 7 32.44 11.62 -7.03
N LYS A 8 33.19 12.37 -7.90
CA LYS A 8 33.30 13.82 -7.80
C LYS A 8 32.00 14.58 -8.10
N LEU A 9 31.05 13.94 -8.81
CA LEU A 9 29.72 14.46 -9.09
C LEU A 9 28.68 14.08 -8.01
N GLY A 10 29.14 13.58 -6.86
CA GLY A 10 28.27 13.26 -5.73
C GLY A 10 27.53 11.91 -5.82
N PHE A 11 27.89 11.05 -6.78
CA PHE A 11 27.30 9.71 -6.85
C PHE A 11 27.96 8.77 -5.84
N HIS A 12 27.15 8.15 -4.99
CA HIS A 12 27.65 7.19 -4.02
C HIS A 12 28.25 5.94 -4.71
N PRO A 13 29.40 5.39 -4.24
CA PRO A 13 30.06 4.22 -4.88
C PRO A 13 29.16 2.99 -5.07
N SER A 14 28.13 2.81 -4.24
CA SER A 14 27.14 1.72 -4.38
C SER A 14 26.26 1.85 -5.64
N VAL A 15 26.07 3.08 -6.16
CA VAL A 15 25.34 3.35 -7.39
C VAL A 15 26.15 2.96 -8.61
N LEU A 16 27.47 2.90 -8.46
CA LEU A 16 28.44 2.61 -9.52
C LEU A 16 28.63 1.10 -9.78
N ARG A 17 28.00 0.23 -9.02
CA ARG A 17 28.18 -1.24 -9.12
C ARG A 17 27.37 -1.93 -10.22
N TYR A 18 26.52 -1.22 -10.96
CA TYR A 18 25.63 -1.83 -11.96
C TYR A 18 25.69 -1.11 -13.32
N PRO A 19 26.73 -1.31 -14.12
CA PRO A 19 26.77 -0.79 -15.48
C PRO A 19 25.79 -1.56 -16.38
N TYR A 20 25.05 -0.83 -17.21
CA TYR A 20 24.20 -1.44 -18.25
C TYR A 20 25.03 -1.68 -19.51
N ARG A 21 24.83 -2.85 -20.11
CA ARG A 21 25.42 -3.17 -21.41
C ARG A 21 24.50 -2.63 -22.51
N VAL A 22 24.99 -1.72 -23.30
CA VAL A 22 24.31 -1.23 -24.51
C VAL A 22 25.12 -1.68 -25.73
N LYS A 23 24.47 -2.39 -26.67
CA LYS A 23 25.06 -2.63 -27.98
C LYS A 23 25.06 -1.33 -28.76
N THR A 24 26.22 -0.90 -29.20
CA THR A 24 26.36 0.20 -30.16
C THR A 24 26.01 -0.26 -31.58
N LYS A 25 25.73 0.67 -32.49
CA LYS A 25 25.46 0.37 -33.92
C LYS A 25 26.54 -0.48 -34.60
N ASN A 26 27.73 -0.50 -34.06
CA ASN A 26 28.90 -1.28 -34.60
C ASN A 26 29.13 -2.62 -33.87
N GLY A 27 28.09 -3.14 -33.17
CA GLY A 27 28.18 -4.43 -32.48
C GLY A 27 29.05 -4.45 -31.21
N LYS A 28 29.77 -3.36 -30.91
CA LYS A 28 30.59 -3.25 -29.68
C LYS A 28 29.72 -3.04 -28.47
N VAL A 29 29.96 -3.78 -27.38
CA VAL A 29 29.29 -3.58 -26.12
C VAL A 29 29.89 -2.38 -25.40
N LYS A 30 29.11 -1.32 -25.24
CA LYS A 30 29.50 -0.16 -24.43
C LYS A 30 28.77 -0.26 -23.09
N LEU A 31 29.52 -0.11 -22.00
CA LEU A 31 28.92 0.06 -20.68
C LEU A 31 28.40 1.50 -20.56
N VAL A 32 27.09 1.66 -20.53
CA VAL A 32 26.47 2.96 -20.35
C VAL A 32 25.86 3.00 -18.96
N TYR A 33 26.10 4.07 -18.29
CA TYR A 33 25.51 4.37 -16.99
C TYR A 33 24.23 5.18 -17.21
N ASP A 34 23.10 4.58 -16.91
CA ASP A 34 21.79 5.27 -16.92
C ASP A 34 21.37 5.46 -15.46
N PRO A 35 21.50 6.67 -14.91
CA PRO A 35 21.12 6.93 -13.52
C PRO A 35 19.64 6.66 -13.25
N THR A 36 18.77 6.73 -14.26
CA THR A 36 17.35 6.47 -14.10
C THR A 36 17.03 4.98 -13.99
N LYS A 37 17.83 4.11 -14.62
CA LYS A 37 17.67 2.65 -14.56
C LYS A 37 18.34 2.02 -13.33
N GLY A 38 19.44 2.61 -12.84
CA GLY A 38 20.07 2.22 -11.58
C GLY A 38 19.19 2.50 -10.38
N LEU A 39 18.49 3.62 -10.38
CA LEU A 39 17.48 3.99 -9.36
C LEU A 39 16.29 3.00 -9.33
N GLY A 40 15.92 2.35 -10.43
CA GLY A 40 14.83 1.37 -10.46
C GLY A 40 15.09 0.10 -9.64
N LYS A 41 16.34 -0.36 -9.49
CA LYS A 41 16.67 -1.53 -8.64
C LYS A 41 17.06 -1.17 -7.21
N LEU A 42 17.64 0.00 -6.99
CA LEU A 42 17.79 0.57 -5.64
C LEU A 42 16.44 0.94 -5.04
N SER A 43 15.45 1.32 -5.87
CA SER A 43 14.13 1.71 -5.41
C SER A 43 13.32 0.55 -4.82
N GLU A 44 13.55 -0.72 -5.16
CA GLU A 44 12.76 -1.81 -4.54
C GLU A 44 13.12 -2.04 -3.06
N ALA A 45 14.37 -1.90 -2.67
CA ALA A 45 14.77 -1.90 -1.27
C ALA A 45 14.54 -0.54 -0.57
N MET A 46 14.61 0.57 -1.33
CA MET A 46 14.32 1.93 -0.86
C MET A 46 12.83 2.29 -0.93
N ILE A 47 12.02 1.63 -1.76
CA ILE A 47 10.56 1.85 -1.84
C ILE A 47 9.89 1.44 -0.53
N GLY A 48 10.30 0.36 0.13
CA GLY A 48 9.85 0.02 1.48
C GLY A 48 10.17 1.15 2.47
N SER A 49 11.41 1.61 2.51
CA SER A 49 11.84 2.68 3.42
C SER A 49 11.23 4.05 3.10
N ARG A 50 10.97 4.36 1.80
CA ARG A 50 10.29 5.61 1.40
C ARG A 50 8.81 5.60 1.78
N GLY A 51 8.12 4.48 1.62
CA GLY A 51 6.72 4.35 2.04
C GLY A 51 6.57 4.60 3.53
N GLU A 52 7.34 3.90 4.34
CA GLU A 52 7.34 4.03 5.79
C GLU A 52 7.79 5.43 6.25
N ALA A 53 8.80 6.03 5.61
CA ALA A 53 9.23 7.39 5.90
C ALA A 53 8.15 8.43 5.54
N ASN A 54 7.40 8.21 4.45
CA ASN A 54 6.27 9.05 4.10
C ASN A 54 5.12 8.94 5.11
N GLU A 55 4.86 7.76 5.67
CA GLU A 55 3.87 7.58 6.74
C GLU A 55 4.22 8.44 7.97
N ILE A 56 5.49 8.42 8.36
CA ILE A 56 6.00 9.26 9.46
C ILE A 56 5.90 10.74 9.13
N PHE A 57 6.30 11.14 7.91
CA PHE A 57 6.20 12.51 7.44
C PHE A 57 4.76 13.02 7.48
N GLN A 58 3.79 12.23 7.00
CA GLN A 58 2.38 12.60 7.02
C GLN A 58 1.85 12.77 8.45
N ALA A 59 2.27 11.90 9.39
CA ALA A 59 1.92 12.07 10.80
C ALA A 59 2.46 13.39 11.38
N ILE A 60 3.69 13.76 11.04
CA ILE A 60 4.29 15.03 11.44
C ILE A 60 3.54 16.23 10.82
N ALA A 61 3.25 16.14 9.52
CA ALA A 61 2.50 17.18 8.81
C ALA A 61 1.11 17.41 9.43
N LEU A 62 0.38 16.33 9.72
CA LEU A 62 -0.93 16.37 10.39
C LEU A 62 -0.85 17.01 11.77
N TYR A 63 0.14 16.62 12.57
CA TYR A 63 0.34 17.20 13.89
C TYR A 63 0.56 18.73 13.80
N LEU A 64 1.40 19.17 12.87
CA LEU A 64 1.68 20.60 12.70
C LEU A 64 0.45 21.37 12.20
N ILE A 65 -0.35 20.77 11.30
CA ILE A 65 -1.61 21.37 10.82
C ILE A 65 -2.60 21.56 11.97
N PHE A 66 -2.70 20.60 12.87
CA PHE A 66 -3.58 20.73 14.04
C PHE A 66 -3.10 21.81 14.99
N LYS A 67 -1.79 21.88 15.22
CA LYS A 67 -1.18 22.84 16.13
C LYS A 67 -1.19 24.28 15.56
N ASP A 68 -0.75 24.45 14.30
CA ASP A 68 -0.40 25.76 13.73
C ASP A 68 -1.37 26.22 12.61
N LYS A 69 -2.40 25.42 12.27
CA LYS A 69 -3.41 25.65 11.22
C LYS A 69 -2.89 25.71 9.78
N THR A 70 -1.65 26.15 9.56
CA THR A 70 -1.01 26.24 8.24
C THR A 70 0.39 25.65 8.30
N VAL A 71 0.74 24.84 7.30
CA VAL A 71 2.03 24.16 7.25
C VAL A 71 2.57 24.16 5.82
N ASP A 72 3.82 24.53 5.66
CA ASP A 72 4.60 24.42 4.44
C ASP A 72 5.79 23.45 4.63
N ALA A 73 6.49 23.16 3.54
CA ALA A 73 7.63 22.23 3.57
C ALA A 73 8.76 22.73 4.47
N GLY A 74 9.03 24.02 4.50
CA GLY A 74 10.10 24.60 5.32
C GLY A 74 9.79 24.52 6.82
N LYS A 75 8.54 24.73 7.23
CA LYS A 75 8.11 24.52 8.63
C LYS A 75 8.25 23.08 9.05
N ILE A 76 7.88 22.15 8.19
CA ILE A 76 8.03 20.71 8.47
C ILE A 76 9.50 20.35 8.56
N GLU A 77 10.34 20.76 7.61
CA GLU A 77 11.78 20.55 7.65
C GLU A 77 12.38 21.05 8.96
N SER A 78 12.12 22.30 9.32
CA SER A 78 12.60 22.89 10.56
C SER A 78 12.14 22.11 11.80
N PHE A 79 10.88 21.69 11.84
CA PHE A 79 10.37 20.88 12.94
C PHE A 79 11.01 19.48 12.99
N VAL A 80 11.18 18.83 11.84
CA VAL A 80 11.84 17.53 11.74
C VAL A 80 13.28 17.62 12.23
N MET A 81 14.06 18.58 11.74
CA MET A 81 15.48 18.70 12.06
C MET A 81 15.71 19.14 13.52
N ASN A 82 14.94 20.09 14.00
CA ASN A 82 15.18 20.71 15.31
C ASN A 82 14.44 20.04 16.46
N THR A 83 13.34 19.30 16.18
CA THR A 83 12.50 18.75 17.25
C THR A 83 12.38 17.23 17.18
N VAL A 84 12.19 16.67 15.98
CA VAL A 84 11.95 15.21 15.79
C VAL A 84 13.27 14.44 15.83
N ALA A 85 14.25 14.86 15.05
CA ALA A 85 15.53 14.16 14.93
C ALA A 85 16.24 13.99 16.28
N PRO A 86 16.34 15.04 17.15
CA PRO A 86 16.97 14.90 18.47
C PRO A 86 16.24 13.94 19.44
N LYS A 87 14.95 13.70 19.22
CA LYS A 87 14.11 12.81 20.07
C LYS A 87 13.93 11.41 19.52
N SER A 88 14.47 11.15 18.32
CA SER A 88 14.42 9.83 17.69
C SER A 88 15.14 8.79 18.59
N PRO A 89 14.72 7.50 18.66
CA PRO A 89 13.72 6.88 17.76
C PRO A 89 12.27 6.93 18.23
N ASN A 90 11.98 7.31 19.47
CA ASN A 90 10.62 7.28 20.02
C ASN A 90 10.11 8.69 20.26
N ILE A 91 9.23 9.14 19.38
CA ILE A 91 8.66 10.47 19.43
C ILE A 91 7.38 10.47 20.25
N ASN A 92 7.39 11.32 21.26
CA ASN A 92 6.20 11.67 22.06
C ASN A 92 6.29 13.17 22.36
N ILE A 93 5.60 13.98 21.55
CA ILE A 93 5.62 15.43 21.62
C ILE A 93 4.20 15.88 21.91
N GLN A 94 4.05 16.76 22.92
CA GLN A 94 2.79 17.39 23.27
C GLN A 94 2.90 18.90 23.18
N SER A 95 1.90 19.54 22.58
CA SER A 95 1.80 21.00 22.55
C SER A 95 1.35 21.56 23.91
N ARG A 96 1.58 22.86 24.12
CA ARG A 96 0.84 23.59 25.16
C ARG A 96 -0.64 23.63 24.80
N PRO A 97 -1.55 23.71 25.80
CA PRO A 97 -2.97 23.93 25.54
C PRO A 97 -3.18 25.21 24.69
N ASN A 98 -4.14 25.13 23.76
CA ASN A 98 -4.61 26.32 23.04
C ASN A 98 -5.57 27.14 23.91
N GLU A 99 -6.15 28.21 23.36
CA GLU A 99 -7.13 29.07 24.04
C GLU A 99 -8.37 28.32 24.53
N LYS A 100 -8.73 27.19 23.89
CA LYS A 100 -9.85 26.31 24.27
C LYS A 100 -9.42 25.22 25.26
N GLY A 101 -8.16 25.19 25.67
CA GLY A 101 -7.60 24.16 26.52
C GLY A 101 -7.27 22.84 25.81
N ASP A 102 -7.35 22.79 24.46
CA ASP A 102 -7.04 21.57 23.71
C ASP A 102 -5.53 21.38 23.61
N THR A 103 -5.08 20.14 23.68
CA THR A 103 -3.69 19.76 23.48
C THR A 103 -3.55 18.89 22.23
N PHE A 104 -2.38 18.93 21.61
CA PHE A 104 -2.05 18.16 20.42
C PHE A 104 -0.84 17.30 20.71
N ARG A 105 -0.94 16.01 20.41
CA ARG A 105 0.15 15.04 20.60
C ARG A 105 0.59 14.44 19.28
N LEU A 106 1.91 14.21 19.15
CA LEU A 106 2.52 13.43 18.09
C LEU A 106 3.19 12.21 18.73
N GLN A 107 2.75 11.02 18.34
CA GLN A 107 3.29 9.76 18.83
C GLN A 107 3.68 8.88 17.64
N LEU A 108 4.97 8.60 17.48
CA LEU A 108 5.45 7.72 16.42
C LEU A 108 6.83 7.12 16.77
N PRO A 109 7.08 5.88 16.36
CA PRO A 109 8.41 5.30 16.32
C PRO A 109 9.11 5.71 15.03
N ILE A 110 10.41 6.03 15.10
CA ILE A 110 11.24 6.28 13.91
C ILE A 110 12.38 5.27 13.90
N PRO A 111 12.24 4.12 13.22
CA PRO A 111 13.31 3.16 13.07
C PRO A 111 14.55 3.80 12.45
N THR A 112 15.74 3.37 12.89
CA THR A 112 17.02 3.91 12.39
C THR A 112 17.14 3.82 10.88
N SER A 113 16.55 2.78 10.25
CA SER A 113 16.54 2.60 8.81
C SER A 113 15.79 3.70 8.03
N LEU A 114 14.92 4.46 8.71
CA LEU A 114 14.12 5.53 8.09
C LEU A 114 14.71 6.93 8.30
N GLN A 115 15.63 7.08 9.25
CA GLN A 115 16.22 8.37 9.60
C GLN A 115 16.96 9.02 8.43
N THR A 116 17.70 8.21 7.65
CA THR A 116 18.42 8.69 6.47
C THR A 116 17.52 9.30 5.39
N THR A 117 16.27 8.85 5.29
CA THR A 117 15.30 9.41 4.34
C THR A 117 14.53 10.57 4.95
N LEU A 118 14.09 10.41 6.20
CA LEU A 118 13.27 11.43 6.87
C LEU A 118 14.08 12.68 7.21
N PHE A 119 15.35 12.52 7.59
CA PHE A 119 16.23 13.61 8.02
C PHE A 119 17.15 14.13 6.91
N ASP A 120 16.92 13.77 5.64
CA ASP A 120 17.63 14.34 4.49
C ASP A 120 16.94 15.65 4.06
N PRO A 121 17.58 16.84 4.21
CA PRO A 121 17.02 18.12 3.84
C PRO A 121 16.59 18.22 2.36
N LYS A 122 17.23 17.44 1.47
CA LYS A 122 16.88 17.39 0.04
C LYS A 122 15.46 16.93 -0.24
N ASN A 123 14.87 16.14 0.67
CA ASN A 123 13.50 15.68 0.54
C ASN A 123 12.46 16.78 0.76
N TYR A 124 12.86 17.93 1.29
CA TYR A 124 12.00 19.10 1.58
C TYR A 124 12.18 20.23 0.58
N GLN A 125 13.18 20.14 -0.28
CA GLN A 125 13.49 21.12 -1.32
C GLN A 125 12.75 20.85 -2.62
N ALA A 126 12.76 21.78 -3.56
CA ALA A 126 12.14 21.64 -4.88
C ALA A 126 12.58 20.34 -5.57
N GLY A 127 11.60 19.52 -6.01
CA GLY A 127 11.83 18.19 -6.56
C GLY A 127 12.07 17.07 -5.53
N GLY A 128 12.09 17.36 -4.24
CA GLY A 128 12.20 16.41 -3.15
C GLY A 128 10.90 15.61 -2.90
N LEU A 129 11.01 14.56 -2.08
CA LEU A 129 9.90 13.61 -1.82
C LEU A 129 8.69 14.28 -1.16
N TYR A 130 8.90 15.27 -0.30
CA TYR A 130 7.87 15.87 0.54
C TYR A 130 7.37 17.24 0.07
N VAL A 131 7.95 17.78 -0.98
CA VAL A 131 7.52 19.08 -1.53
C VAL A 131 6.09 18.99 -2.08
N GLY A 132 5.27 19.97 -1.77
CA GLY A 132 3.86 20.03 -2.18
C GLY A 132 2.90 19.14 -1.38
N MET A 133 3.39 18.18 -0.59
CA MET A 133 2.54 17.32 0.27
C MET A 133 1.85 18.07 1.42
N PRO A 134 2.47 19.06 2.09
CA PRO A 134 1.85 19.76 3.23
C PRO A 134 0.53 20.43 2.90
N SER A 135 0.47 21.21 1.82
CA SER A 135 -0.74 21.91 1.40
C SER A 135 -1.90 20.98 1.08
N LYS A 136 -1.59 19.76 0.68
CA LYS A 136 -2.58 18.73 0.32
C LYS A 136 -3.15 18.01 1.53
N VAL A 137 -2.29 17.70 2.48
CA VAL A 137 -2.70 17.17 3.80
C VAL A 137 -3.54 18.21 4.53
N GLU A 138 -3.22 19.48 4.40
CA GLU A 138 -4.00 20.59 4.97
C GLU A 138 -5.44 20.62 4.43
N GLN A 139 -5.62 20.54 3.12
CA GLN A 139 -6.96 20.55 2.52
C GLN A 139 -7.86 19.41 2.98
N LEU A 140 -7.27 18.21 3.11
CA LEU A 140 -8.01 17.02 3.55
C LEU A 140 -8.41 17.07 5.03
N THR A 141 -7.49 17.54 5.86
CA THR A 141 -7.60 17.38 7.31
C THR A 141 -8.26 18.55 7.99
N LYS A 142 -8.07 19.76 7.49
CA LYS A 142 -8.62 20.98 8.13
C LYS A 142 -10.15 20.95 8.18
N LYS A 143 -10.79 20.61 7.07
CA LYS A 143 -12.27 20.56 7.00
C LYS A 143 -12.86 19.46 7.89
N GLU A 144 -12.29 18.28 7.83
CA GLU A 144 -12.79 17.12 8.59
C GLU A 144 -12.46 17.26 10.09
N TYR A 145 -11.28 17.74 10.42
CA TYR A 145 -10.87 18.03 11.78
C TYR A 145 -11.81 19.05 12.43
N THR A 146 -12.03 20.21 11.78
CA THR A 146 -12.87 21.27 12.33
C THR A 146 -14.27 20.78 12.64
N LYS A 147 -14.88 20.02 11.72
CA LYS A 147 -16.22 19.45 11.91
C LYS A 147 -16.29 18.48 13.09
N GLN A 148 -15.32 17.58 13.18
CA GLN A 148 -15.36 16.53 14.20
C GLN A 148 -15.01 17.04 15.58
N VAL A 149 -14.04 17.96 15.68
CA VAL A 149 -13.70 18.56 16.95
C VAL A 149 -14.81 19.50 17.42
N ALA A 150 -15.43 20.29 16.55
CA ALA A 150 -16.59 21.09 16.88
C ALA A 150 -17.72 20.21 17.43
N PHE A 151 -18.05 19.10 16.75
CA PHE A 151 -19.08 18.16 17.22
C PHE A 151 -18.78 17.62 18.62
N ILE A 152 -17.52 17.24 18.90
CA ILE A 152 -17.10 16.75 20.21
C ILE A 152 -17.23 17.84 21.27
N HIS A 153 -16.78 19.04 20.97
CA HIS A 153 -16.92 20.19 21.87
C HIS A 153 -18.37 20.49 22.20
N ASP A 154 -19.25 20.47 21.20
CA ASP A 154 -20.65 20.85 21.35
C ASP A 154 -21.50 19.79 22.06
N ASN A 155 -21.21 18.51 21.86
CA ASN A 155 -22.12 17.44 22.26
C ASN A 155 -21.60 16.53 23.39
N ASN A 156 -20.31 16.31 23.51
CA ASN A 156 -19.77 15.26 24.36
C ASN A 156 -18.69 15.72 25.34
N ARG A 157 -18.16 16.91 25.13
CA ARG A 157 -17.01 17.40 25.88
C ARG A 157 -17.43 18.13 27.15
N LYS A 158 -16.74 17.82 28.24
CA LYS A 158 -16.83 18.57 29.51
C LYS A 158 -15.63 19.50 29.71
N ASP A 159 -14.42 19.02 29.38
CA ASP A 159 -13.15 19.73 29.55
C ASP A 159 -12.33 19.76 28.26
N ALA A 160 -11.04 20.10 28.37
CA ALA A 160 -10.09 20.15 27.27
C ALA A 160 -9.99 18.82 26.50
N VAL A 161 -9.75 18.91 25.21
CA VAL A 161 -9.59 17.79 24.29
C VAL A 161 -8.12 17.57 24.03
N ASP A 162 -7.73 16.29 24.04
CA ASP A 162 -6.39 15.86 23.66
C ASP A 162 -6.45 15.13 22.31
N ILE A 163 -5.76 15.70 21.32
CA ILE A 163 -5.75 15.23 19.95
C ILE A 163 -4.40 14.60 19.65
N ALA A 164 -4.39 13.29 19.41
CA ALA A 164 -3.18 12.54 19.11
C ALA A 164 -3.13 12.16 17.62
N VAL A 165 -2.01 12.45 16.98
CA VAL A 165 -1.63 11.87 15.70
C VAL A 165 -0.66 10.73 15.95
N VAL A 166 -1.01 9.54 15.49
CA VAL A 166 -0.25 8.32 15.71
C VAL A 166 0.11 7.71 14.37
N GLY A 167 1.39 7.57 14.10
CA GLY A 167 1.91 6.93 12.89
C GLY A 167 2.54 5.58 13.17
N GLY A 168 2.74 4.76 12.12
CA GLY A 168 3.50 3.52 12.20
C GLY A 168 2.85 2.38 13.01
N LYS A 169 1.51 2.34 13.09
CA LYS A 169 0.79 1.29 13.87
C LYS A 169 0.78 -0.09 13.22
N GLY A 170 1.13 -0.19 11.96
CA GLY A 170 0.95 -1.42 11.17
C GLY A 170 -0.52 -1.69 10.82
N GLY A 171 -0.78 -2.60 9.88
CA GLY A 171 -2.13 -2.87 9.37
C GLY A 171 -2.50 -1.99 8.18
N LYS A 172 -3.80 -1.62 8.08
CA LYS A 172 -4.30 -0.80 6.97
C LYS A 172 -4.25 0.70 7.24
N VAL A 173 -4.19 1.08 8.50
CA VAL A 173 -4.09 2.47 8.93
C VAL A 173 -2.63 2.81 9.15
N ASP A 174 -2.09 3.62 8.27
CA ASP A 174 -0.70 4.08 8.32
C ASP A 174 -0.57 5.30 9.25
N VAL A 175 -1.58 6.19 9.21
CA VAL A 175 -1.68 7.36 10.10
C VAL A 175 -3.07 7.46 10.69
N SER A 176 -3.18 7.60 12.01
CA SER A 176 -4.44 7.70 12.75
C SER A 176 -4.53 9.01 13.51
N GLY A 177 -5.59 9.78 13.26
CA GLY A 177 -6.02 10.85 14.15
C GLY A 177 -6.96 10.30 15.22
N GLN A 178 -6.70 10.62 16.47
CA GLN A 178 -7.50 10.21 17.63
C GLN A 178 -7.80 11.41 18.52
N VAL A 179 -8.94 11.40 19.18
CA VAL A 179 -9.31 12.40 20.16
C VAL A 179 -9.66 11.75 21.49
N THR A 180 -9.12 12.27 22.57
CA THR A 180 -9.48 11.92 23.94
C THR A 180 -10.17 13.11 24.59
N PHE A 181 -11.32 12.89 25.20
CA PHE A 181 -12.12 13.91 25.86
C PHE A 181 -12.85 13.34 27.07
N THR A 182 -13.26 14.21 27.97
CA THR A 182 -14.10 13.84 29.12
C THR A 182 -15.57 14.08 28.77
N ASP A 183 -16.39 13.04 28.82
CA ASP A 183 -17.83 13.17 28.50
C ASP A 183 -18.60 13.88 29.61
N ALA A 184 -19.90 14.17 29.37
CA ALA A 184 -20.76 14.86 30.31
C ALA A 184 -20.90 14.14 31.67
N LYS A 185 -20.58 12.84 31.71
CA LYS A 185 -20.62 12.01 32.96
C LYS A 185 -19.25 12.01 33.68
N GLY A 186 -18.25 12.77 33.23
CA GLY A 186 -16.92 12.81 33.78
C GLY A 186 -16.02 11.62 33.41
N LYS A 187 -16.45 10.77 32.45
CA LYS A 187 -15.67 9.62 32.00
C LYS A 187 -14.80 9.98 30.82
N GLN A 188 -13.51 9.64 30.89
CA GLN A 188 -12.60 9.80 29.75
C GLN A 188 -12.93 8.81 28.63
N LYS A 189 -13.01 9.30 27.41
CA LYS A 189 -13.24 8.53 26.18
C LYS A 189 -12.19 8.88 25.12
N THR A 190 -11.75 7.86 24.39
CA THR A 190 -10.90 8.01 23.22
C THR A 190 -11.64 7.45 22.02
N GLN A 191 -11.70 8.21 20.92
CA GLN A 191 -12.28 7.75 19.66
C GLN A 191 -11.41 8.14 18.47
N PRO A 192 -11.40 7.33 17.40
CA PRO A 192 -10.76 7.73 16.16
C PRO A 192 -11.54 8.86 15.50
N LEU A 193 -10.83 9.85 14.96
CA LEU A 193 -11.42 10.87 14.11
C LEU A 193 -11.77 10.25 12.76
N LYS A 194 -13.06 10.32 12.36
CA LYS A 194 -13.51 9.87 11.04
C LYS A 194 -12.68 10.57 9.95
N ASN A 195 -12.46 9.92 8.81
CA ASN A 195 -11.68 10.42 7.67
C ASN A 195 -10.22 10.77 7.97
N MET A 196 -9.76 10.56 9.21
CA MET A 196 -8.37 10.71 9.62
C MET A 196 -7.73 9.37 9.98
N GLN A 197 -8.34 8.29 9.58
CA GLN A 197 -7.74 6.97 9.48
C GLN A 197 -7.21 6.87 8.03
N ILE A 198 -5.91 7.06 7.84
CA ILE A 198 -5.32 7.27 6.52
C ILE A 198 -4.45 6.08 6.16
N SER A 199 -4.67 5.53 4.97
CA SER A 199 -3.77 4.58 4.33
C SER A 199 -3.01 5.25 3.21
N LEU A 200 -1.70 5.27 3.31
CA LEU A 200 -0.79 5.94 2.39
C LEU A 200 -0.21 4.94 1.40
N LYS A 201 -0.16 5.34 0.15
CA LYS A 201 0.45 4.57 -0.93
C LYS A 201 1.34 5.48 -1.77
N ILE A 202 2.37 4.91 -2.39
CA ILE A 202 3.25 5.62 -3.32
C ILE A 202 3.32 4.80 -4.61
N ASP A 203 2.94 5.41 -5.73
CA ASP A 203 2.99 4.82 -7.07
C ASP A 203 2.44 3.39 -7.14
N THR A 204 1.35 3.11 -6.43
CA THR A 204 0.75 1.77 -6.39
C THR A 204 -0.77 1.81 -6.37
N ASP A 205 -1.36 0.91 -7.14
CA ASP A 205 -2.81 0.66 -7.15
C ASP A 205 -3.23 -0.48 -6.21
N ARG A 206 -2.33 -0.94 -5.34
CA ARG A 206 -2.60 -2.04 -4.40
C ARG A 206 -3.44 -1.53 -3.24
N PHE A 207 -4.56 -2.16 -2.96
CA PHE A 207 -5.40 -1.84 -1.80
C PHE A 207 -5.58 -3.01 -0.83
N GLU A 208 -5.27 -4.26 -1.23
CA GLU A 208 -5.32 -5.43 -0.36
C GLU A 208 -4.23 -6.43 -0.76
N GLN A 209 -3.85 -7.32 0.16
CA GLN A 209 -2.89 -8.37 -0.09
C GLN A 209 -3.28 -9.64 0.66
N PHE A 210 -3.37 -10.76 -0.06
CA PHE A 210 -3.52 -12.09 0.52
C PHE A 210 -2.18 -12.82 0.47
N SER A 211 -1.61 -13.12 1.62
CA SER A 211 -0.27 -13.72 1.68
C SER A 211 -0.11 -14.72 2.82
N GLY A 212 0.99 -15.48 2.76
CA GLY A 212 1.39 -16.42 3.80
C GLY A 212 0.50 -17.65 3.92
N LYS A 213 0.57 -18.33 5.06
CA LYS A 213 -0.14 -19.59 5.34
C LYS A 213 -1.67 -19.47 5.24
N LYS A 214 -2.22 -18.28 5.46
CA LYS A 214 -3.67 -18.00 5.42
C LYS A 214 -4.16 -17.52 4.05
N MET A 215 -3.37 -17.66 2.99
CA MET A 215 -3.72 -17.17 1.67
C MET A 215 -5.06 -17.74 1.19
N VAL A 216 -5.25 -19.06 1.26
CA VAL A 216 -6.49 -19.76 0.83
C VAL A 216 -7.70 -19.27 1.63
N GLU A 217 -7.57 -19.16 2.96
CA GLU A 217 -8.62 -18.62 3.83
C GLU A 217 -8.94 -17.15 3.52
N SER A 218 -7.93 -16.37 3.12
CA SER A 218 -8.14 -14.98 2.74
C SER A 218 -8.96 -14.85 1.46
N PHE A 219 -8.73 -15.73 0.48
CA PHE A 219 -9.58 -15.84 -0.71
C PHE A 219 -11.03 -16.24 -0.35
N GLN A 220 -11.20 -17.21 0.57
CA GLN A 220 -12.52 -17.62 1.04
C GLN A 220 -13.26 -16.46 1.68
N ARG A 221 -12.62 -15.73 2.60
CA ARG A 221 -13.22 -14.56 3.24
C ARG A 221 -13.53 -13.43 2.25
N ALA A 222 -12.66 -13.26 1.24
CA ALA A 222 -12.83 -12.22 0.25
C ALA A 222 -13.98 -12.50 -0.73
N PHE A 223 -14.13 -13.73 -1.18
CA PHE A 223 -15.04 -14.08 -2.28
C PHE A 223 -16.25 -14.91 -1.85
N GLY A 224 -16.31 -15.36 -0.61
CA GLY A 224 -17.46 -16.13 -0.09
C GLY A 224 -17.61 -17.54 -0.70
N ILE A 225 -16.56 -18.09 -1.32
CA ILE A 225 -16.54 -19.42 -1.94
C ILE A 225 -15.63 -20.36 -1.16
N ASP A 226 -15.87 -21.67 -1.23
CA ASP A 226 -15.02 -22.69 -0.58
C ASP A 226 -13.68 -22.87 -1.32
N THR A 227 -12.78 -21.94 -1.06
CA THR A 227 -11.43 -21.98 -1.65
C THR A 227 -10.55 -23.08 -1.06
N GLY A 228 -10.90 -23.64 0.11
CA GLY A 228 -10.21 -24.76 0.71
C GLY A 228 -10.37 -26.03 -0.15
N THR A 229 -11.60 -26.37 -0.51
CA THR A 229 -11.89 -27.47 -1.43
C THR A 229 -11.27 -27.24 -2.81
N ILE A 230 -11.33 -26.00 -3.33
CA ILE A 230 -10.69 -25.63 -4.61
C ILE A 230 -9.18 -25.83 -4.55
N ALA A 231 -8.52 -25.39 -3.48
CA ALA A 231 -7.08 -25.54 -3.31
C ALA A 231 -6.66 -27.02 -3.22
N ASN A 232 -7.45 -27.86 -2.55
CA ASN A 232 -7.20 -29.30 -2.48
C ASN A 232 -7.34 -29.96 -3.86
N LYS A 233 -8.42 -29.70 -4.60
CA LYS A 233 -8.64 -30.24 -5.95
C LYS A 233 -7.56 -29.77 -6.94
N ALA A 234 -7.07 -28.55 -6.81
CA ALA A 234 -5.97 -28.03 -7.61
C ALA A 234 -4.59 -28.58 -7.19
N GLY A 235 -4.49 -29.34 -6.11
CA GLY A 235 -3.22 -29.81 -5.56
C GLY A 235 -2.38 -28.70 -4.91
N LEU A 236 -2.94 -27.50 -4.70
CA LEU A 236 -2.20 -26.34 -4.19
C LEU A 236 -1.72 -26.56 -2.76
N ASN A 237 -2.54 -27.12 -1.87
CA ASN A 237 -2.16 -27.38 -0.50
C ASN A 237 -1.00 -28.38 -0.41
N GLN A 238 -1.01 -29.43 -1.24
CA GLN A 238 0.10 -30.40 -1.34
C GLN A 238 1.37 -29.72 -1.86
N ALA A 239 1.24 -28.89 -2.91
CA ALA A 239 2.38 -28.16 -3.48
C ALA A 239 2.99 -27.19 -2.46
N LEU A 240 2.18 -26.46 -1.69
CA LEU A 240 2.64 -25.57 -0.63
C LEU A 240 3.35 -26.34 0.48
N THR A 241 2.82 -27.48 0.90
CA THR A 241 3.45 -28.37 1.89
C THR A 241 4.80 -28.89 1.39
N LYS A 242 4.86 -29.36 0.13
CA LYS A 242 6.11 -29.83 -0.50
C LYS A 242 7.15 -28.71 -0.66
N ALA A 243 6.72 -27.49 -0.97
CA ALA A 243 7.60 -26.36 -1.14
C ALA A 243 8.07 -25.73 0.21
N ASN A 244 7.35 -25.94 1.30
CA ASN A 244 7.63 -25.30 2.58
C ASN A 244 9.07 -25.51 3.11
N PRO A 245 9.69 -26.69 3.06
CA PRO A 245 11.09 -26.87 3.47
C PRO A 245 12.07 -26.03 2.64
N LEU A 246 11.82 -25.89 1.33
CA LEU A 246 12.62 -25.06 0.45
C LEU A 246 12.40 -23.55 0.73
N MET A 247 11.16 -23.14 1.00
CA MET A 247 10.84 -21.77 1.39
C MET A 247 11.55 -21.36 2.68
N LEU A 248 11.68 -22.26 3.64
CA LEU A 248 12.41 -22.00 4.89
C LEU A 248 13.91 -21.79 4.66
N GLN A 249 14.50 -22.39 3.63
CA GLN A 249 15.92 -22.18 3.27
C GLN A 249 16.22 -20.79 2.70
N ILE A 250 15.20 -20.07 2.20
CA ILE A 250 15.39 -18.79 1.49
C ILE A 250 14.68 -17.61 2.18
N THR A 251 14.34 -17.73 3.45
CA THR A 251 13.81 -16.59 4.23
C THR A 251 14.80 -15.42 4.29
N LYS A 252 14.33 -14.24 4.66
CA LYS A 252 15.20 -13.04 4.78
C LYS A 252 16.44 -13.29 5.65
N SER A 253 16.31 -14.10 6.71
CA SER A 253 17.42 -14.45 7.60
C SER A 253 18.39 -15.47 6.97
N GLN A 254 17.88 -16.45 6.23
CA GLN A 254 18.68 -17.53 5.64
C GLN A 254 19.31 -17.12 4.31
N ARG A 255 18.64 -16.27 3.54
CA ARG A 255 19.11 -15.80 2.22
C ARG A 255 20.52 -15.18 2.26
N LYS A 256 20.90 -14.62 3.42
CA LYS A 256 22.25 -14.03 3.62
C LYS A 256 23.37 -15.07 3.56
N ASN A 257 23.06 -16.32 3.85
CA ASN A 257 24.00 -17.43 3.94
C ASN A 257 24.10 -18.21 2.61
N LEU A 258 23.33 -17.82 1.59
CA LEU A 258 23.31 -18.46 0.28
C LEU A 258 23.99 -17.58 -0.76
N SER A 259 24.75 -18.19 -1.68
CA SER A 259 25.14 -17.52 -2.91
C SER A 259 23.92 -17.24 -3.80
N ASP A 260 24.04 -16.32 -4.75
CA ASP A 260 22.95 -16.03 -5.68
C ASP A 260 22.53 -17.25 -6.50
N ASP A 261 23.50 -18.09 -6.91
CA ASP A 261 23.21 -19.32 -7.65
C ASP A 261 22.48 -20.36 -6.82
N GLN A 262 22.88 -20.55 -5.56
CA GLN A 262 22.18 -21.44 -4.64
C GLN A 262 20.73 -21.00 -4.40
N ALA A 263 20.54 -19.70 -4.14
CA ALA A 263 19.22 -19.16 -3.93
C ALA A 263 18.34 -19.24 -5.18
N ASN A 264 18.89 -19.00 -6.37
CA ASN A 264 18.16 -19.12 -7.63
C ASN A 264 17.74 -20.57 -7.91
N LYS A 265 18.59 -21.56 -7.58
CA LYS A 265 18.22 -22.99 -7.67
C LYS A 265 17.05 -23.33 -6.72
N VAL A 266 17.11 -22.87 -5.47
CA VAL A 266 16.01 -23.08 -4.51
C VAL A 266 14.72 -22.43 -5.02
N LEU A 267 14.78 -21.19 -5.50
CA LEU A 267 13.62 -20.49 -6.07
C LEU A 267 13.05 -21.22 -7.29
N ALA A 268 13.89 -21.71 -8.18
CA ALA A 268 13.46 -22.46 -9.37
C ALA A 268 12.71 -23.74 -8.98
N ASN A 269 13.19 -24.47 -7.98
CA ASN A 269 12.53 -25.66 -7.48
C ASN A 269 11.16 -25.35 -6.84
N ILE A 270 11.07 -24.27 -6.04
CA ILE A 270 9.79 -23.81 -5.47
C ILE A 270 8.83 -23.43 -6.60
N GLU A 271 9.30 -22.70 -7.60
CA GLU A 271 8.49 -22.32 -8.75
C GLU A 271 7.98 -23.52 -9.52
N GLN A 272 8.83 -24.53 -9.76
CA GLN A 272 8.42 -25.74 -10.44
C GLN A 272 7.33 -26.50 -9.66
N ILE A 273 7.43 -26.58 -8.34
CA ILE A 273 6.44 -27.25 -7.48
C ILE A 273 5.09 -26.51 -7.52
N ILE A 274 5.09 -25.18 -7.47
CA ILE A 274 3.86 -24.39 -7.29
C ILE A 274 3.24 -23.99 -8.61
N TYR A 275 4.07 -23.62 -9.59
CA TYR A 275 3.63 -23.06 -10.86
C TYR A 275 3.80 -24.02 -12.04
N GLY A 276 4.65 -25.07 -11.91
CA GLY A 276 4.97 -25.93 -13.05
C GLY A 276 5.48 -25.13 -14.25
N ASN A 277 5.12 -25.58 -15.44
CA ASN A 277 5.44 -24.89 -16.69
C ASN A 277 4.28 -23.99 -17.20
N GLY A 278 3.47 -23.42 -16.29
CA GLY A 278 2.32 -22.58 -16.64
C GLY A 278 0.95 -23.26 -16.43
N ASP A 279 0.94 -24.47 -15.92
CA ASP A 279 -0.25 -25.28 -15.66
C ASP A 279 -0.30 -25.88 -14.24
N GLY A 280 0.68 -25.53 -13.40
CA GLY A 280 0.82 -26.05 -12.04
C GLY A 280 -0.32 -25.66 -11.09
N PRO A 281 -0.26 -26.14 -9.84
CA PRO A 281 -1.35 -26.03 -8.86
C PRO A 281 -1.86 -24.61 -8.65
N MET A 282 -1.00 -23.60 -8.69
CA MET A 282 -1.42 -22.20 -8.53
C MET A 282 -2.28 -21.72 -9.70
N TYR A 283 -1.96 -22.11 -10.93
CA TYR A 283 -2.75 -21.76 -12.11
C TYR A 283 -4.11 -22.47 -12.08
N GLN A 284 -4.17 -23.74 -11.71
CA GLN A 284 -5.41 -24.49 -11.58
C GLN A 284 -6.31 -23.91 -10.50
N PHE A 285 -5.73 -23.48 -9.37
CA PHE A 285 -6.45 -22.81 -8.30
C PHE A 285 -7.14 -21.52 -8.79
N PHE A 286 -6.41 -20.64 -9.46
CA PHE A 286 -6.96 -19.39 -10.00
C PHE A 286 -8.02 -19.63 -11.08
N ARG A 287 -7.78 -20.59 -11.99
CA ARG A 287 -8.74 -20.99 -13.03
C ARG A 287 -10.04 -21.48 -12.43
N THR A 288 -9.97 -22.33 -11.43
CA THR A 288 -11.14 -22.88 -10.76
C THR A 288 -11.90 -21.84 -9.98
N ILE A 289 -11.21 -20.89 -9.30
CA ILE A 289 -11.87 -19.76 -8.66
C ILE A 289 -12.65 -18.94 -9.69
N ALA A 290 -12.04 -18.57 -10.81
CA ALA A 290 -12.72 -17.82 -11.87
C ALA A 290 -13.97 -18.54 -12.39
N SER A 291 -13.86 -19.82 -12.66
CA SER A 291 -14.99 -20.66 -13.11
C SER A 291 -16.10 -20.70 -12.07
N THR A 292 -15.77 -20.94 -10.80
CA THR A 292 -16.74 -21.02 -9.69
C THR A 292 -17.46 -19.68 -9.51
N LEU A 293 -16.72 -18.57 -9.52
CA LEU A 293 -17.29 -17.22 -9.42
C LEU A 293 -18.24 -16.93 -10.59
N ASN A 294 -17.82 -17.25 -11.83
CA ASN A 294 -18.66 -17.04 -13.01
C ASN A 294 -19.93 -17.92 -12.99
N GLN A 295 -19.85 -19.15 -12.51
CA GLN A 295 -21.03 -19.99 -12.32
C GLN A 295 -22.04 -19.35 -11.36
N GLN A 296 -21.56 -18.80 -10.24
CA GLN A 296 -22.39 -18.08 -9.29
C GLN A 296 -22.92 -16.75 -9.85
N LEU A 297 -22.15 -16.04 -10.67
CA LEU A 297 -22.58 -14.80 -11.33
C LEU A 297 -23.55 -15.04 -12.50
N ALA A 298 -23.46 -16.18 -13.18
CA ALA A 298 -24.30 -16.52 -14.35
C ALA A 298 -25.66 -17.11 -14.00
N GLY A 299 -25.91 -17.42 -12.74
CA GLY A 299 -27.08 -18.15 -12.30
C GLY A 299 -28.42 -17.50 -12.63
N LYS A 300 -29.45 -18.36 -12.85
CA LYS A 300 -30.83 -17.99 -13.22
C LYS A 300 -31.68 -17.68 -11.98
N GLN A 301 -32.92 -17.40 -12.09
CA GLN A 301 -33.87 -16.71 -11.23
C GLN A 301 -33.99 -17.05 -9.71
N GLY A 302 -33.80 -18.25 -9.27
CA GLY A 302 -33.61 -18.55 -7.85
C GLY A 302 -32.28 -17.94 -7.34
N GLU A 303 -31.46 -17.75 -8.17
CA GLU A 303 -30.11 -17.33 -8.36
C GLU A 303 -29.94 -15.80 -8.39
N LYS A 304 -31.01 -14.99 -8.57
CA LYS A 304 -30.95 -13.52 -8.36
C LYS A 304 -30.50 -13.17 -6.94
N LYS A 305 -30.87 -14.02 -5.97
CA LYS A 305 -30.46 -13.91 -4.58
C LYS A 305 -28.98 -14.26 -4.41
N GLU A 306 -28.52 -15.29 -5.11
CA GLU A 306 -27.10 -15.74 -5.10
C GLU A 306 -26.19 -14.76 -5.83
N ARG A 307 -26.60 -14.26 -7.02
CA ARG A 307 -25.91 -13.17 -7.72
C ARG A 307 -25.79 -11.93 -6.85
N LYS A 308 -26.87 -11.54 -6.19
CA LYS A 308 -26.85 -10.40 -5.28
C LYS A 308 -25.91 -10.65 -4.10
N LEU A 309 -25.95 -11.83 -3.53
CA LEU A 309 -25.07 -12.22 -2.42
C LEU A 309 -23.61 -12.18 -2.83
N LEU A 310 -23.27 -12.69 -4.00
CA LEU A 310 -21.89 -12.65 -4.51
C LEU A 310 -21.46 -11.23 -4.85
N ALA A 311 -22.29 -10.44 -5.51
CA ALA A 311 -22.02 -9.04 -5.79
C ALA A 311 -21.84 -8.23 -4.50
N ASP A 312 -22.64 -8.51 -3.46
CA ASP A 312 -22.46 -7.95 -2.12
C ASP A 312 -21.13 -8.39 -1.50
N THR A 313 -20.75 -9.64 -1.65
CA THR A 313 -19.47 -10.16 -1.17
C THR A 313 -18.30 -9.46 -1.87
N LEU A 314 -18.34 -9.34 -3.20
CA LEU A 314 -17.33 -8.63 -3.99
C LEU A 314 -17.28 -7.13 -3.64
N GLY A 315 -18.42 -6.49 -3.45
CA GLY A 315 -18.49 -5.11 -2.95
C GLY A 315 -17.88 -4.96 -1.55
N ASN A 316 -18.09 -5.96 -0.69
CA ASN A 316 -17.49 -6.01 0.64
C ASN A 316 -15.97 -6.25 0.61
N VAL A 317 -15.41 -6.93 -0.40
CA VAL A 317 -13.95 -7.05 -0.58
C VAL A 317 -13.32 -5.66 -0.68
N ILE A 318 -13.93 -4.77 -1.44
CA ILE A 318 -13.43 -3.40 -1.61
C ILE A 318 -13.60 -2.62 -0.30
N SER A 319 -14.79 -2.58 0.26
CA SER A 319 -15.03 -1.80 1.47
C SER A 319 -14.28 -2.33 2.70
N LYS A 320 -14.19 -3.64 2.88
CA LYS A 320 -13.40 -4.27 3.95
C LYS A 320 -11.91 -4.32 3.65
N GLY A 321 -11.54 -4.47 2.37
CA GLY A 321 -10.16 -4.43 1.90
C GLY A 321 -9.52 -3.08 2.16
N ILE A 322 -10.24 -2.00 1.88
CA ILE A 322 -9.81 -0.63 2.19
C ILE A 322 -10.11 -0.30 3.66
N GLY A 323 -11.18 -0.88 4.23
CA GLY A 323 -11.61 -0.64 5.61
C GLY A 323 -12.25 0.75 5.79
N GLU A 324 -12.24 1.25 7.02
CA GLU A 324 -12.72 2.59 7.35
C GLU A 324 -11.61 3.64 7.20
N VAL A 325 -10.80 3.53 6.14
CA VAL A 325 -9.68 4.43 5.90
C VAL A 325 -9.89 5.28 4.65
N THR A 326 -9.31 6.44 4.63
CA THR A 326 -9.11 7.23 3.42
C THR A 326 -7.78 6.79 2.78
N MET A 327 -7.82 6.27 1.55
CA MET A 327 -6.61 5.97 0.80
C MET A 327 -6.10 7.21 0.09
N ILE A 328 -4.81 7.49 0.27
CA ILE A 328 -4.09 8.52 -0.47
C ILE A 328 -2.94 7.84 -1.19
N ASN A 329 -2.93 7.91 -2.52
CA ASN A 329 -1.84 7.42 -3.33
C ASN A 329 -1.07 8.59 -3.94
N PHE A 330 0.18 8.76 -3.54
CA PHE A 330 1.07 9.77 -4.09
C PHE A 330 1.66 9.28 -5.40
N GLU A 331 1.52 10.07 -6.43
CA GLU A 331 1.95 9.83 -7.80
C GLU A 331 2.93 10.94 -8.24
N LYS A 332 3.56 10.78 -9.39
CA LYS A 332 4.57 11.73 -9.87
C LYS A 332 4.07 13.17 -9.97
N ASP A 333 2.86 13.35 -10.50
CA ASP A 333 2.34 14.67 -10.86
C ASP A 333 1.20 15.14 -9.93
N GLY A 334 0.90 14.37 -8.88
CA GLY A 334 -0.19 14.63 -7.97
C GLY A 334 -0.46 13.49 -7.01
N TYR A 335 -1.66 13.42 -6.50
CA TYR A 335 -2.11 12.31 -5.66
C TYR A 335 -3.58 11.99 -5.92
N SER A 336 -3.92 10.73 -5.79
CA SER A 336 -5.30 10.29 -5.85
C SER A 336 -5.84 9.97 -4.46
N ILE A 337 -7.11 10.33 -4.25
CA ILE A 337 -7.84 10.12 -2.99
C ILE A 337 -9.01 9.20 -3.26
N LEU A 338 -9.16 8.20 -2.41
CA LEU A 338 -10.34 7.37 -2.30
C LEU A 338 -10.86 7.47 -0.86
N ASP A 339 -11.86 8.33 -0.66
CA ASP A 339 -12.51 8.52 0.64
C ASP A 339 -13.65 7.52 0.86
N GLN A 340 -14.26 7.54 2.04
CA GLN A 340 -15.31 6.60 2.42
C GLN A 340 -16.56 6.67 1.52
N ALA A 341 -16.92 7.87 1.04
CA ALA A 341 -18.03 8.04 0.14
C ALA A 341 -17.74 7.41 -1.22
N ALA A 342 -16.54 7.62 -1.75
CA ALA A 342 -16.08 7.01 -3.00
C ALA A 342 -16.00 5.48 -2.89
N ILE A 343 -15.51 4.94 -1.77
CA ILE A 343 -15.49 3.50 -1.48
C ILE A 343 -16.90 2.92 -1.48
N GLN A 344 -17.84 3.59 -0.83
CA GLN A 344 -19.24 3.14 -0.78
C GLN A 344 -19.87 3.17 -2.18
N ASN A 345 -19.64 4.22 -2.96
CA ASN A 345 -20.14 4.35 -4.33
C ASN A 345 -19.56 3.26 -5.25
N LEU A 346 -18.27 2.98 -5.14
CA LEU A 346 -17.63 1.89 -5.86
C LEU A 346 -18.23 0.53 -5.49
N SER A 347 -18.41 0.26 -4.20
CA SER A 347 -19.04 -0.98 -3.72
C SER A 347 -20.48 -1.13 -4.23
N ASN A 348 -21.26 -0.05 -4.19
CA ASN A 348 -22.62 -0.03 -4.72
C ASN A 348 -22.63 -0.25 -6.24
N SER A 349 -21.73 0.36 -6.98
CA SER A 349 -21.58 0.14 -8.43
C SER A 349 -21.35 -1.34 -8.73
N MET A 350 -20.46 -2.01 -8.01
CA MET A 350 -20.21 -3.45 -8.19
C MET A 350 -21.45 -4.31 -7.88
N ARG A 351 -22.23 -3.94 -6.85
CA ARG A 351 -23.44 -4.68 -6.47
C ARG A 351 -24.57 -4.61 -7.51
N THR A 352 -24.62 -3.53 -8.27
CA THR A 352 -25.67 -3.28 -9.27
C THR A 352 -25.25 -3.63 -10.70
N THR A 353 -24.00 -3.97 -10.91
CA THR A 353 -23.42 -4.25 -12.22
C THR A 353 -23.39 -5.76 -12.50
N ASP A 354 -23.59 -6.16 -13.75
CA ASP A 354 -23.30 -7.50 -14.20
C ASP A 354 -21.80 -7.69 -14.34
N LEU A 355 -21.26 -8.60 -13.51
CA LEU A 355 -19.83 -8.86 -13.43
C LEU A 355 -19.44 -10.14 -14.15
N ILE A 356 -18.23 -10.15 -14.71
CA ILE A 356 -17.55 -11.35 -15.20
C ILE A 356 -16.14 -11.41 -14.63
N VAL A 357 -15.70 -12.62 -14.28
CA VAL A 357 -14.34 -12.87 -13.79
C VAL A 357 -13.55 -13.56 -14.89
N LYS A 358 -12.52 -12.89 -15.40
CA LYS A 358 -11.59 -13.45 -16.38
C LYS A 358 -10.37 -14.03 -15.67
N TYR A 359 -9.99 -15.23 -16.06
CA TYR A 359 -8.72 -15.83 -15.71
C TYR A 359 -7.72 -15.51 -16.82
N GLU A 360 -6.59 -14.95 -16.43
CA GLU A 360 -5.53 -14.57 -17.36
C GLU A 360 -4.16 -14.98 -16.84
N ILE A 361 -3.22 -15.18 -17.76
CA ILE A 361 -1.82 -15.44 -17.44
C ILE A 361 -0.99 -14.30 -18.01
N LYS A 362 -0.41 -13.47 -17.16
CA LYS A 362 0.31 -12.25 -17.58
C LYS A 362 1.62 -12.08 -16.84
N GLY A 363 2.65 -11.57 -17.52
CA GLY A 363 3.81 -10.96 -16.87
C GLY A 363 3.50 -9.50 -16.51
N LYS A 364 4.10 -8.97 -15.46
CA LYS A 364 3.95 -7.56 -15.09
C LYS A 364 4.58 -6.64 -16.15
N LYS A 365 5.69 -7.08 -16.74
CA LYS A 365 6.43 -6.41 -17.83
C LYS A 365 6.87 -7.45 -18.84
N LYS A 366 7.26 -7.00 -20.03
CA LYS A 366 7.87 -7.87 -21.03
C LYS A 366 9.13 -8.52 -20.46
N GLY A 367 9.18 -9.86 -20.47
CA GLY A 367 10.28 -10.66 -19.92
C GLY A 367 10.11 -11.11 -18.47
N ASP A 368 9.08 -10.62 -17.75
CA ASP A 368 8.74 -11.17 -16.44
C ASP A 368 8.09 -12.55 -16.57
N LYS A 369 8.27 -13.38 -15.54
CA LYS A 369 7.55 -14.66 -15.47
C LYS A 369 6.05 -14.41 -15.44
N ALA A 370 5.34 -15.05 -16.33
CA ALA A 370 3.89 -15.01 -16.36
C ALA A 370 3.30 -15.60 -15.06
N ARG A 371 2.22 -15.01 -14.56
CA ARG A 371 1.54 -15.41 -13.32
C ARG A 371 0.03 -15.39 -13.54
N PRO A 372 -0.74 -16.15 -12.75
CA PRO A 372 -2.19 -16.15 -12.86
C PRO A 372 -2.79 -14.85 -12.28
N TYR A 373 -3.83 -14.37 -12.96
CA TYR A 373 -4.65 -13.22 -12.61
C TYR A 373 -6.12 -13.62 -12.55
N LEU A 374 -6.87 -12.96 -11.67
CA LEU A 374 -8.33 -12.88 -11.69
C LEU A 374 -8.70 -11.43 -11.95
N GLU A 375 -9.42 -11.18 -13.02
CA GLU A 375 -9.80 -9.83 -13.43
C GLU A 375 -11.33 -9.70 -13.41
N PHE A 376 -11.84 -8.71 -12.71
CA PHE A 376 -13.26 -8.48 -12.46
C PHE A 376 -13.73 -7.33 -13.34
N TYR A 377 -14.55 -7.65 -14.35
CA TYR A 377 -15.03 -6.71 -15.34
C TYR A 377 -16.52 -6.43 -15.20
N ASP A 378 -16.92 -5.22 -15.53
CA ASP A 378 -18.26 -4.87 -15.88
C ASP A 378 -18.56 -5.41 -17.30
N THR A 379 -19.64 -6.17 -17.46
CA THR A 379 -20.00 -6.73 -18.77
C THR A 379 -20.53 -5.69 -19.73
N LYS A 380 -21.06 -4.56 -19.21
CA LYS A 380 -21.70 -3.51 -20.01
C LYS A 380 -20.71 -2.70 -20.82
N ASP A 381 -19.61 -2.27 -20.20
CA ASP A 381 -18.58 -1.43 -20.81
C ASP A 381 -17.25 -2.14 -20.99
N ASN A 382 -17.14 -3.39 -20.51
CA ASN A 382 -15.93 -4.19 -20.50
C ASN A 382 -14.76 -3.46 -19.81
N GLU A 383 -15.07 -2.64 -18.80
CA GLU A 383 -14.07 -1.98 -17.97
C GLU A 383 -13.79 -2.77 -16.68
N MET A 384 -12.53 -2.85 -16.29
CA MET A 384 -12.09 -3.62 -15.15
C MET A 384 -12.26 -2.82 -13.85
N PHE A 385 -12.97 -3.41 -12.86
CA PHE A 385 -13.06 -2.86 -11.51
C PHE A 385 -11.75 -3.06 -10.75
N PHE A 386 -11.31 -4.29 -10.62
CA PHE A 386 -10.06 -4.65 -9.95
C PHE A 386 -9.56 -6.00 -10.46
N PHE A 387 -8.35 -6.33 -10.06
CA PHE A 387 -7.78 -7.65 -10.33
C PHE A 387 -6.98 -8.18 -9.16
N VAL A 388 -6.89 -9.49 -9.07
CA VAL A 388 -6.00 -10.18 -8.13
C VAL A 388 -4.84 -10.76 -8.92
N ARG A 389 -3.63 -10.33 -8.58
CA ARG A 389 -2.39 -10.77 -9.24
C ARG A 389 -1.55 -11.60 -8.28
N ASN A 390 -1.21 -12.81 -8.70
CA ASN A 390 -0.23 -13.62 -7.98
C ASN A 390 1.21 -13.14 -8.23
N ALA A 391 2.06 -13.26 -7.22
CA ALA A 391 3.49 -12.99 -7.30
C ALA A 391 4.24 -13.82 -6.25
N MET A 392 5.49 -14.13 -6.54
CA MET A 392 6.45 -14.67 -5.59
C MET A 392 7.69 -13.79 -5.58
N ASP A 393 8.16 -13.42 -4.41
CA ASP A 393 9.35 -12.59 -4.26
C ASP A 393 10.63 -13.44 -4.15
N LYS A 394 11.78 -12.77 -4.08
CA LYS A 394 13.10 -13.40 -3.94
C LYS A 394 13.33 -14.15 -2.62
N TYR A 395 12.40 -14.09 -1.70
CA TYR A 395 12.38 -14.84 -0.44
C TYR A 395 11.31 -15.94 -0.45
N ALA A 396 10.86 -16.31 -1.64
CA ALA A 396 9.78 -17.29 -1.86
C ALA A 396 8.46 -16.96 -1.15
N THR A 397 8.23 -15.69 -0.80
CA THR A 397 6.94 -15.29 -0.24
C THR A 397 5.92 -15.16 -1.36
N ILE A 398 4.89 -15.99 -1.31
CA ILE A 398 3.77 -15.92 -2.25
C ILE A 398 2.79 -14.87 -1.77
N ARG A 399 2.40 -13.98 -2.68
CA ARG A 399 1.49 -12.88 -2.42
C ARG A 399 0.47 -12.76 -3.55
N ASN A 400 -0.74 -12.46 -3.19
CA ASN A 400 -1.80 -12.12 -4.14
C ASN A 400 -2.22 -10.68 -3.87
N PHE A 401 -1.86 -9.79 -4.79
CA PHE A 401 -2.15 -8.36 -4.66
C PHE A 401 -3.49 -8.07 -5.30
N VAL A 402 -4.38 -7.42 -4.55
CA VAL A 402 -5.62 -6.85 -5.10
C VAL A 402 -5.31 -5.42 -5.52
N GLN A 403 -5.51 -5.13 -6.79
CA GLN A 403 -5.15 -3.86 -7.41
C GLN A 403 -6.34 -3.26 -8.17
N SER A 404 -6.42 -1.94 -8.17
CA SER A 404 -7.49 -1.23 -8.87
C SER A 404 -7.37 -1.34 -10.39
N GLY A 405 -8.51 -1.51 -11.06
CA GLY A 405 -8.66 -1.41 -12.50
C GLY A 405 -9.09 0.00 -12.93
N LYS A 406 -9.34 0.15 -14.25
CA LYS A 406 -9.72 1.44 -14.83
C LYS A 406 -11.04 1.97 -14.23
N LYS A 407 -12.06 1.12 -14.09
CA LYS A 407 -13.36 1.49 -13.53
C LYS A 407 -13.27 1.89 -12.05
N PHE A 408 -12.45 1.19 -11.27
CA PHE A 408 -12.14 1.57 -9.91
C PHE A 408 -11.52 2.98 -9.83
N ASN A 409 -10.59 3.27 -10.74
CA ASN A 409 -9.87 4.54 -10.74
C ASN A 409 -10.76 5.75 -11.04
N GLN A 410 -11.93 5.56 -11.67
CA GLN A 410 -12.92 6.62 -11.90
C GLN A 410 -13.54 7.15 -10.61
N PHE A 411 -13.52 6.37 -9.53
CA PHE A 411 -14.00 6.79 -8.20
C PHE A 411 -12.94 7.54 -7.40
N LYS A 412 -11.68 7.53 -7.83
CA LYS A 412 -10.61 8.30 -7.20
C LYS A 412 -10.67 9.75 -7.64
N ARG A 413 -10.51 10.68 -6.70
CA ARG A 413 -10.31 12.09 -6.99
C ARG A 413 -8.83 12.36 -7.15
N PHE A 414 -8.40 12.75 -8.35
CA PHE A 414 -7.01 13.16 -8.59
C PHE A 414 -6.82 14.65 -8.30
N VAL A 415 -5.75 15.00 -7.62
CA VAL A 415 -5.35 16.37 -7.30
C VAL A 415 -3.90 16.55 -7.77
N LYS A 416 -3.68 17.48 -8.70
CA LYS A 416 -2.33 17.82 -9.16
C LYS A 416 -1.57 18.56 -8.06
N TYR A 417 -0.25 18.37 -8.03
CA TYR A 417 0.61 19.25 -7.25
C TYR A 417 0.58 20.67 -7.84
N ASP A 418 0.60 21.66 -6.98
CA ASP A 418 0.85 23.02 -7.40
C ASP A 418 2.30 23.10 -7.91
N LYS A 419 2.49 23.73 -9.09
CA LYS A 419 3.80 23.90 -9.71
C LYS A 419 4.62 24.94 -8.97
#